data_3e13e95c5287d394628e0fc96e771579
#
_entry.id   3e13e95c5287d394628e0fc96e771579
#
_cell.length_a   1.000
_cell.length_b   1.000
_cell.length_c   1.000
_cell.angle_alpha   90.00
_cell.angle_beta   90.00
_cell.angle_gamma   90.00
#
_symmetry.space_group_name_H-M   'P 1'
#
loop_
_entity.id
_entity.type
_entity.pdbx_description
1 polymer ?
#
loop_
_entity_poly.entity_id
_entity_poly.type
_entity_poly.pdbx_seq_one_letter_code
_entity_poly.pdbx_strand_id
1 'polypeptide(L)'
;MKALALKLLGALLFLSAVAMWLSRAADWPVESLVARWAPPPSDFIDVKGQLVHLRDVGPRDDPEPLLLVHGTAASLHTWEGWVKALSVQHRVISFDLPAFGLTGPNASGDYRGDTYARFVLDLLDQLKVQRFAIGGNSLG
;
A
#
# COMPACT_ATOMS: atom_id res chain seq x y z
N MET A 1 28.41 -41.67 9.02
CA MET A 1 27.63 -40.98 7.96
C MET A 1 26.56 -40.06 8.51
N LYS A 2 25.60 -40.51 9.35
CA LYS A 2 24.51 -39.68 9.91
C LYS A 2 24.99 -38.44 10.69
N ALA A 3 26.02 -38.55 11.52
CA ALA A 3 26.57 -37.42 12.29
C ALA A 3 27.24 -36.33 11.40
N LEU A 4 27.89 -36.74 10.31
CA LEU A 4 28.47 -35.77 9.34
C LEU A 4 27.37 -35.05 8.59
N ALA A 5 26.34 -35.75 8.11
CA ALA A 5 25.20 -35.13 7.43
C ALA A 5 24.47 -34.13 8.34
N LEU A 6 24.31 -34.43 9.62
CA LEU A 6 23.69 -33.51 10.58
C LEU A 6 24.53 -32.23 10.80
N LYS A 7 25.87 -32.37 10.87
CA LYS A 7 26.80 -31.23 10.99
C LYS A 7 26.75 -30.36 9.73
N LEU A 8 26.72 -30.96 8.55
CA LEU A 8 26.63 -30.22 7.29
C LEU A 8 25.29 -29.49 7.15
N LEU A 9 24.18 -30.14 7.55
CA LEU A 9 22.88 -29.47 7.58
C LEU A 9 22.86 -28.29 8.55
N GLY A 10 23.41 -28.47 9.76
CA GLY A 10 23.53 -27.39 10.76
C GLY A 10 24.35 -26.22 10.25
N ALA A 11 25.49 -26.48 9.59
CA ALA A 11 26.30 -25.45 8.98
C ALA A 11 25.56 -24.71 7.85
N LEU A 12 24.83 -25.44 7.01
CA LEU A 12 24.04 -24.84 5.93
C LEU A 12 22.95 -23.92 6.49
N LEU A 13 22.19 -24.37 7.50
CA LEU A 13 21.15 -23.57 8.14
C LEU A 13 21.72 -22.32 8.81
N PHE A 14 22.86 -22.45 9.49
CA PHE A 14 23.54 -21.31 10.10
C PHE A 14 23.98 -20.29 9.06
N LEU A 15 24.66 -20.74 7.98
CA LEU A 15 25.09 -19.86 6.90
C LEU A 15 23.91 -19.18 6.21
N SER A 16 22.80 -19.91 6.00
CA SER A 16 21.59 -19.33 5.43
C SER A 16 20.98 -18.25 6.36
N ALA A 17 20.94 -18.49 7.65
CA ALA A 17 20.47 -17.50 8.62
C ALA A 17 21.35 -16.25 8.65
N VAL A 18 22.67 -16.42 8.62
CA VAL A 18 23.63 -15.32 8.54
C VAL A 18 23.46 -14.53 7.23
N ALA A 19 23.32 -15.22 6.09
CA ALA A 19 23.09 -14.60 4.80
C ALA A 19 21.79 -13.79 4.78
N MET A 20 20.70 -14.34 5.31
CA MET A 20 19.43 -13.60 5.45
C MET A 20 19.56 -12.39 6.38
N TRP A 21 20.30 -12.51 7.47
CA TRP A 21 20.53 -11.38 8.39
C TRP A 21 21.34 -10.27 7.72
N LEU A 22 22.39 -10.59 6.97
CA LEU A 22 23.23 -9.65 6.23
C LEU A 22 22.47 -9.01 5.03
N SER A 23 21.50 -9.71 4.47
CA SER A 23 20.72 -9.21 3.32
C SER A 23 19.52 -8.34 3.72
N ARG A 24 19.31 -8.08 5.01
CA ARG A 24 18.23 -7.19 5.47
C ARG A 24 18.49 -5.78 4.92
N ALA A 25 17.55 -5.31 4.10
CA ALA A 25 17.47 -3.89 3.75
C ALA A 25 16.75 -3.16 4.89
N ALA A 26 17.30 -2.04 5.32
CA ALA A 26 16.59 -1.12 6.21
C ALA A 26 15.50 -0.40 5.40
N ASP A 27 14.36 -0.14 6.04
CA ASP A 27 13.32 0.70 5.45
C ASP A 27 13.87 2.11 5.21
N TRP A 28 13.54 2.67 4.07
CA TRP A 28 13.91 4.04 3.75
C TRP A 28 12.88 4.99 4.38
N PRO A 29 13.30 6.15 4.92
CA PRO A 29 12.37 7.17 5.35
C PRO A 29 11.46 7.59 4.20
N VAL A 30 10.14 7.67 4.44
CA VAL A 30 9.14 8.01 3.42
C VAL A 30 9.52 9.32 2.72
N GLU A 31 9.99 10.30 3.48
CA GLU A 31 10.38 11.63 2.96
C GLU A 31 11.45 11.54 1.86
N SER A 32 12.36 10.57 1.96
CA SER A 32 13.40 10.34 0.95
C SER A 32 12.87 9.74 -0.35
N LEU A 33 11.68 9.16 -0.30
CA LEU A 33 11.04 8.47 -1.42
C LEU A 33 10.02 9.33 -2.16
N VAL A 34 9.46 10.37 -1.50
CA VAL A 34 8.39 11.23 -2.03
C VAL A 34 8.73 11.83 -3.39
N ALA A 35 9.93 12.41 -3.53
CA ALA A 35 10.34 13.05 -4.78
C ALA A 35 10.33 12.10 -5.99
N ARG A 36 10.59 10.82 -5.76
CA ARG A 36 10.63 9.80 -6.80
C ARG A 36 9.28 9.12 -7.03
N TRP A 37 8.53 8.82 -5.96
CA TRP A 37 7.37 7.94 -6.02
C TRP A 37 6.04 8.66 -5.82
N ALA A 38 6.04 9.93 -5.41
CA ALA A 38 4.85 10.76 -5.27
C ALA A 38 4.89 12.05 -6.11
N PRO A 39 5.29 12.01 -7.40
CA PRO A 39 5.11 13.20 -8.24
C PRO A 39 3.62 13.47 -8.43
N PRO A 40 3.24 14.72 -8.76
CA PRO A 40 1.85 15.04 -9.09
C PRO A 40 1.27 14.05 -10.13
N PRO A 41 0.02 13.61 -9.97
CA PRO A 41 -1.03 14.11 -9.09
C PRO A 41 -1.09 13.46 -7.70
N SER A 42 0.00 12.87 -7.19
CA SER A 42 0.06 12.32 -5.83
C SER A 42 -0.14 13.41 -4.79
N ASP A 43 -0.87 13.07 -3.73
CA ASP A 43 -1.13 13.92 -2.57
C ASP A 43 -1.05 13.10 -1.29
N PHE A 44 -0.99 13.79 -0.14
CA PHE A 44 -0.99 13.19 1.18
C PHE A 44 -2.07 13.85 2.01
N ILE A 45 -2.99 13.05 2.55
CA ILE A 45 -4.06 13.54 3.42
C ILE A 45 -3.99 12.86 4.79
N ASP A 46 -4.40 13.58 5.82
CA ASP A 46 -4.56 13.01 7.16
C ASP A 46 -5.89 12.26 7.25
N VAL A 47 -5.83 10.98 7.61
CA VAL A 47 -6.98 10.14 7.91
C VAL A 47 -6.86 9.67 9.35
N LYS A 48 -7.52 10.36 10.26
CA LYS A 48 -7.51 10.07 11.71
C LYS A 48 -6.09 9.94 12.31
N GLY A 49 -5.20 10.84 11.92
CA GLY A 49 -3.83 10.87 12.41
C GLY A 49 -2.84 10.01 11.63
N GLN A 50 -3.27 9.35 10.56
CA GLN A 50 -2.40 8.65 9.63
C GLN A 50 -2.28 9.42 8.32
N LEU A 51 -1.05 9.76 7.93
CA LEU A 51 -0.78 10.39 6.64
C LEU A 51 -0.88 9.35 5.54
N VAL A 52 -1.82 9.54 4.62
CA VAL A 52 -2.15 8.58 3.56
C VAL A 52 -1.73 9.14 2.21
N HIS A 53 -0.89 8.40 1.49
CA HIS A 53 -0.55 8.68 0.10
C HIS A 53 -1.67 8.24 -0.83
N LEU A 54 -2.15 9.16 -1.68
CA LEU A 54 -3.23 8.87 -2.62
C LEU A 54 -3.07 9.64 -3.91
N ARG A 55 -3.86 9.23 -4.90
CA ARG A 55 -4.18 9.98 -6.12
C ARG A 55 -5.68 10.04 -6.28
N ASP A 56 -6.23 11.23 -6.40
CA ASP A 56 -7.65 11.49 -6.59
C ASP A 56 -7.80 12.37 -7.82
N VAL A 57 -8.14 11.77 -8.95
CA VAL A 57 -8.10 12.38 -10.28
C VAL A 57 -9.40 12.17 -11.04
N GLY A 58 -9.67 13.03 -12.02
CA GLY A 58 -10.89 13.00 -12.84
C GLY A 58 -11.97 13.99 -12.38
N PRO A 59 -13.19 13.91 -12.94
CA PRO A 59 -14.29 14.82 -12.65
C PRO A 59 -14.67 14.78 -11.16
N ARG A 60 -14.66 15.93 -10.50
CA ARG A 60 -14.97 16.03 -9.06
C ARG A 60 -16.45 15.87 -8.74
N ASP A 61 -17.30 16.06 -9.71
CA ASP A 61 -18.76 15.93 -9.65
C ASP A 61 -19.27 14.54 -10.04
N ASP A 62 -18.38 13.56 -10.23
CA ASP A 62 -18.75 12.16 -10.47
C ASP A 62 -19.59 11.65 -9.28
N PRO A 63 -20.86 11.24 -9.50
CA PRO A 63 -21.74 10.80 -8.43
C PRO A 63 -21.34 9.42 -7.86
N GLU A 64 -20.48 8.68 -8.55
CA GLU A 64 -20.04 7.35 -8.16
C GLU A 64 -18.56 7.12 -8.51
N PRO A 65 -17.63 7.79 -7.79
CA PRO A 65 -16.20 7.61 -7.97
C PRO A 65 -15.76 6.16 -7.92
N LEU A 66 -14.68 5.83 -8.65
CA LEU A 66 -14.07 4.51 -8.60
C LEU A 66 -12.94 4.51 -7.58
N LEU A 67 -13.06 3.64 -6.57
CA LEU A 67 -12.02 3.39 -5.57
C LEU A 67 -11.19 2.17 -5.97
N LEU A 68 -9.88 2.29 -6.03
CA LEU A 68 -8.96 1.23 -6.43
C LEU A 68 -8.04 0.83 -5.29
N VAL A 69 -8.15 -0.42 -4.83
CA VAL A 69 -7.43 -0.97 -3.68
C VAL A 69 -6.40 -2.00 -4.13
N HIS A 70 -5.11 -1.72 -3.87
CA HIS A 70 -4.02 -2.59 -4.28
C HIS A 70 -3.85 -3.82 -3.37
N GLY A 71 -3.07 -4.79 -3.82
CA GLY A 71 -2.75 -6.01 -3.09
C GLY A 71 -1.53 -5.92 -2.18
N THR A 72 -1.23 -7.03 -1.50
CA THR A 72 -0.03 -7.19 -0.65
C THR A 72 1.25 -6.90 -1.44
N ALA A 73 2.20 -6.23 -0.81
CA ALA A 73 3.49 -5.84 -1.38
C ALA A 73 3.40 -5.00 -2.68
N ALA A 74 2.28 -4.32 -2.87
CA ALA A 74 2.03 -3.39 -3.97
C ALA A 74 1.80 -1.97 -3.45
N SER A 75 1.39 -1.07 -4.33
CA SER A 75 1.05 0.33 -4.03
C SER A 75 0.02 0.84 -5.03
N LEU A 76 -0.45 2.06 -4.86
CA LEU A 76 -1.36 2.73 -5.79
C LEU A 76 -0.85 2.74 -7.25
N HIS A 77 0.46 2.62 -7.46
CA HIS A 77 1.08 2.55 -8.80
C HIS A 77 0.63 1.33 -9.61
N THR A 78 0.12 0.27 -8.98
CA THR A 78 -0.51 -0.88 -9.65
C THR A 78 -1.61 -0.42 -10.60
N TRP A 79 -2.27 0.68 -10.29
CA TRP A 79 -3.45 1.17 -10.98
C TRP A 79 -3.19 2.25 -12.03
N GLU A 80 -1.92 2.63 -12.31
CA GLU A 80 -1.61 3.74 -13.22
C GLU A 80 -2.26 3.62 -14.59
N GLY A 81 -2.26 2.41 -15.16
CA GLY A 81 -2.92 2.15 -16.44
C GLY A 81 -4.45 2.35 -16.38
N TRP A 82 -5.09 1.90 -15.30
CA TRP A 82 -6.53 2.06 -15.07
C TRP A 82 -6.88 3.53 -14.81
N VAL A 83 -6.11 4.19 -13.95
CA VAL A 83 -6.28 5.62 -13.67
C VAL A 83 -6.21 6.43 -14.96
N LYS A 84 -5.19 6.20 -15.78
CA LYS A 84 -5.03 6.89 -17.08
C LYS A 84 -6.23 6.68 -18.01
N ALA A 85 -6.79 5.47 -18.05
CA ALA A 85 -7.90 5.12 -18.94
C ALA A 85 -9.25 5.68 -18.44
N LEU A 86 -9.48 5.64 -17.14
CA LEU A 86 -10.81 5.90 -16.56
C LEU A 86 -10.98 7.34 -16.07
N SER A 87 -9.91 8.03 -15.70
CA SER A 87 -10.00 9.39 -15.15
C SER A 87 -10.50 10.45 -16.12
N VAL A 88 -10.62 10.13 -17.41
CA VAL A 88 -11.24 11.03 -18.40
C VAL A 88 -12.75 11.17 -18.15
N GLN A 89 -13.42 10.12 -17.68
CA GLN A 89 -14.88 10.06 -17.52
C GLN A 89 -15.31 9.87 -16.06
N HIS A 90 -14.45 9.35 -15.21
CA HIS A 90 -14.73 9.00 -13.82
C HIS A 90 -13.75 9.67 -12.87
N ARG A 91 -14.21 10.00 -11.67
CA ARG A 91 -13.31 10.30 -10.56
C ARG A 91 -12.70 8.98 -10.07
N VAL A 92 -11.38 8.87 -10.14
CA VAL A 92 -10.65 7.67 -9.74
C VAL A 92 -9.78 7.99 -8.54
N ILE A 93 -9.99 7.25 -7.46
CA ILE A 93 -9.27 7.36 -6.20
C ILE A 93 -8.44 6.09 -6.04
N SER A 94 -7.13 6.22 -6.03
CA SER A 94 -6.19 5.16 -5.71
C SER A 94 -5.32 5.61 -4.55
N PHE A 95 -4.96 4.72 -3.64
CA PHE A 95 -4.22 5.06 -2.42
C PHE A 95 -3.38 3.88 -1.95
N ASP A 96 -2.39 4.17 -1.12
CA ASP A 96 -1.59 3.15 -0.46
C ASP A 96 -2.26 2.73 0.84
N LEU A 97 -2.49 1.43 0.99
CA LEU A 97 -2.98 0.84 2.26
C LEU A 97 -1.95 1.03 3.39
N PRO A 98 -2.37 1.09 4.67
CA PRO A 98 -1.44 1.09 5.80
C PRO A 98 -0.38 -0.01 5.74
N ALA A 99 0.86 0.34 6.00
CA ALA A 99 2.08 -0.46 5.89
C ALA A 99 2.52 -0.78 4.46
N PHE A 100 1.95 -0.12 3.44
CA PHE A 100 2.37 -0.28 2.05
C PHE A 100 2.67 1.09 1.42
N GLY A 101 3.46 1.05 0.34
CA GLY A 101 3.82 2.22 -0.44
C GLY A 101 4.42 3.34 0.42
N LEU A 102 3.85 4.54 0.32
CA LEU A 102 4.25 5.70 1.10
C LEU A 102 3.30 6.01 2.27
N THR A 103 2.24 5.21 2.48
CA THR A 103 1.43 5.25 3.69
C THR A 103 2.14 4.45 4.78
N GLY A 104 2.48 5.09 5.87
CA GLY A 104 3.19 4.49 6.99
C GLY A 104 2.43 3.35 7.69
N PRO A 105 3.04 2.71 8.68
CA PRO A 105 2.40 1.64 9.42
C PRO A 105 1.13 2.13 10.14
N ASN A 106 0.17 1.22 10.34
CA ASN A 106 -1.00 1.53 11.16
C ASN A 106 -0.56 1.76 12.62
N ALA A 107 -0.98 2.89 13.20
CA ALA A 107 -0.62 3.26 14.57
C ALA A 107 -1.07 2.23 15.61
N SER A 108 -2.15 1.49 15.36
CA SER A 108 -2.61 0.40 16.24
C SER A 108 -1.82 -0.91 16.08
N GLY A 109 -1.01 -1.05 15.03
CA GLY A 109 -0.35 -2.30 14.66
C GLY A 109 -1.32 -3.42 14.26
N ASP A 110 -2.59 -3.11 14.03
CA ASP A 110 -3.61 -4.08 13.62
C ASP A 110 -3.80 -4.06 12.09
N TYR A 111 -3.58 -5.19 11.45
CA TYR A 111 -3.64 -5.39 10.00
C TYR A 111 -4.67 -6.44 9.59
N ARG A 112 -5.72 -6.64 10.38
CA ARG A 112 -6.83 -7.53 10.05
C ARG A 112 -7.72 -6.91 8.97
N GLY A 113 -8.45 -7.74 8.24
CA GLY A 113 -9.30 -7.29 7.15
C GLY A 113 -10.37 -6.26 7.56
N ASP A 114 -10.95 -6.41 8.76
CA ASP A 114 -11.91 -5.45 9.31
C ASP A 114 -11.27 -4.08 9.66
N THR A 115 -9.98 -4.07 10.00
CA THR A 115 -9.22 -2.83 10.23
C THR A 115 -8.93 -2.11 8.92
N TYR A 116 -8.54 -2.84 7.87
CA TYR A 116 -8.41 -2.25 6.53
C TYR A 116 -9.75 -1.72 6.01
N ALA A 117 -10.85 -2.46 6.19
CA ALA A 117 -12.17 -2.00 5.77
C ALA A 117 -12.58 -0.68 6.48
N ARG A 118 -12.35 -0.58 7.79
CA ARG A 118 -12.59 0.68 8.53
C ARG A 118 -11.72 1.82 8.03
N PHE A 119 -10.44 1.56 7.78
CA PHE A 119 -9.53 2.56 7.22
C PHE A 119 -10.03 3.10 5.87
N VAL A 120 -10.52 2.21 4.99
CA VAL A 120 -11.09 2.60 3.69
C VAL A 120 -12.32 3.49 3.88
N LEU A 121 -13.21 3.15 4.82
CA LEU A 121 -14.39 3.97 5.11
C LEU A 121 -13.98 5.34 5.68
N ASP A 122 -13.01 5.39 6.58
CA ASP A 122 -12.47 6.64 7.13
C ASP A 122 -11.83 7.54 6.04
N LEU A 123 -11.13 6.93 5.08
CA LEU A 123 -10.59 7.64 3.91
C LEU A 123 -11.72 8.23 3.07
N LEU A 124 -12.77 7.46 2.79
CA LEU A 124 -13.92 7.92 2.00
C LEU A 124 -14.69 9.04 2.72
N ASP A 125 -14.84 8.97 4.03
CA ASP A 125 -15.45 10.02 4.84
C ASP A 125 -14.62 11.33 4.75
N GLN A 126 -13.30 11.22 4.86
CA GLN A 126 -12.40 12.36 4.70
C GLN A 126 -12.49 13.00 3.32
N LEU A 127 -12.67 12.18 2.26
CA LEU A 127 -12.86 12.63 0.88
C LEU A 127 -14.31 13.05 0.57
N LYS A 128 -15.23 12.93 1.54
CA LYS A 128 -16.68 13.20 1.41
C LYS A 128 -17.34 12.38 0.30
N VAL A 129 -16.94 11.12 0.16
CA VAL A 129 -17.47 10.17 -0.82
C VAL A 129 -18.44 9.23 -0.12
N GLN A 130 -19.73 9.28 -0.49
CA GLN A 130 -20.78 8.45 0.10
C GLN A 130 -21.20 7.25 -0.77
N ARG A 131 -21.03 7.38 -2.07
CA ARG A 131 -21.27 6.31 -3.05
C ARG A 131 -20.02 6.13 -3.89
N PHE A 132 -19.69 4.90 -4.18
CA PHE A 132 -18.49 4.57 -4.95
C PHE A 132 -18.62 3.17 -5.56
N ALA A 133 -17.99 2.96 -6.70
CA ALA A 133 -17.65 1.63 -7.18
C ALA A 133 -16.26 1.26 -6.64
N ILE A 134 -16.03 -0.01 -6.36
CA ILE A 134 -14.74 -0.48 -5.83
C ILE A 134 -14.14 -1.53 -6.74
N GLY A 135 -12.86 -1.40 -7.03
CA GLY A 135 -12.03 -2.40 -7.69
C GLY A 135 -10.84 -2.75 -6.80
N GLY A 136 -10.57 -4.03 -6.66
CA GLY A 136 -9.47 -4.49 -5.83
C GLY A 136 -8.69 -5.64 -6.45
N ASN A 137 -7.48 -5.86 -5.93
CA ASN A 137 -6.62 -6.97 -6.31
C ASN A 137 -6.07 -7.63 -5.06
N SER A 138 -6.17 -8.96 -4.93
CA SER A 138 -5.62 -9.75 -3.82
C SER A 138 -6.16 -9.31 -2.45
N LEU A 139 -5.38 -8.54 -1.67
CA LEU A 139 -5.78 -8.00 -0.37
C LEU A 139 -6.88 -6.93 -0.51
N GLY A 140 -6.88 -6.23 -1.64
CA GLY A 140 -7.83 -5.15 -1.94
C GLY A 140 -9.21 -5.62 -2.38
#